data_53cecf9e5266dcd7497fba8cfd5ea476
#
_entry.id   53cecf9e5266dcd7497fba8cfd5ea476
#
_cell.length_a   1.000
_cell.length_b   1.000
_cell.length_c   1.000
_cell.angle_alpha   90.00
_cell.angle_beta   90.00
_cell.angle_gamma   90.00
#
_symmetry.space_group_name_H-M   'P 1'
#
loop_
_entity.id
_entity.type
_entity.pdbx_description
1 polymer ?
#
loop_
_entity_poly.entity_id
_entity_poly.type
_entity_poly.pdbx_seq_one_letter_code
_entity_poly.pdbx_strand_id
1 'polypeptide(L)'
;MTIIGQVEGHYILPAENKTTKYEHIIPALIAIEQDRSIEGLMILLNTVGGDVEAGLAIAEMIAGMQTPTVSLVLGGGHSIGVPLAVSAKRSFIVPSATMTIHPVRTNGLVVGVPQTFAYFNQIQNRIIEFITRCSHIQTERLLSFMHRTDALATDIGSILTGEEAVAEGLIDQLGSLQDAISCLYELIEAAPLRYTDASVPSSTLGKDGCSGTNGKIKTKEKSHPQE
;
A
#
# COMPACT_ATOMS: atom_id res chain seq x y z
N MET A 1 -5.79 12.49 0.62
CA MET A 1 -5.80 11.43 -0.43
C MET A 1 -6.97 10.51 -0.21
N THR A 2 -7.55 9.91 -1.27
CA THR A 2 -8.67 8.96 -1.14
C THR A 2 -8.33 7.65 -1.85
N ILE A 3 -8.70 6.52 -1.23
CA ILE A 3 -8.62 5.16 -1.81
C ILE A 3 -10.05 4.62 -1.79
N ILE A 4 -10.71 4.69 -2.94
CA ILE A 4 -12.14 4.42 -3.06
C ILE A 4 -12.39 3.43 -4.20
N GLY A 5 -13.31 2.47 -3.97
CA GLY A 5 -13.63 1.43 -4.93
C GLY A 5 -12.58 0.33 -4.96
N GLN A 6 -12.37 -0.29 -6.12
CA GLN A 6 -11.41 -1.37 -6.29
C GLN A 6 -9.98 -0.83 -6.50
N VAL A 7 -8.99 -1.41 -5.86
CA VAL A 7 -7.58 -1.11 -6.13
C VAL A 7 -7.20 -1.74 -7.46
N GLU A 8 -6.91 -0.88 -8.45
CA GLU A 8 -6.55 -1.28 -9.80
C GLU A 8 -5.02 -1.33 -9.93
N GLY A 9 -4.52 -2.47 -10.38
CA GLY A 9 -3.09 -2.75 -10.56
C GLY A 9 -2.70 -2.82 -12.04
N HIS A 10 -2.04 -3.91 -12.42
CA HIS A 10 -1.52 -4.10 -13.78
C HIS A 10 -2.59 -4.38 -14.84
N TYR A 11 -3.79 -4.76 -14.43
CA TYR A 11 -4.91 -4.99 -15.34
C TYR A 11 -5.88 -3.82 -15.29
N ILE A 12 -6.21 -3.27 -16.45
CA ILE A 12 -7.21 -2.22 -16.58
C ILE A 12 -8.60 -2.82 -16.36
N LEU A 13 -9.32 -2.28 -15.38
CA LEU A 13 -10.69 -2.68 -15.10
C LEU A 13 -11.69 -1.98 -16.03
N PRO A 14 -12.90 -2.55 -16.21
CA PRO A 14 -13.96 -1.90 -16.99
C PRO A 14 -14.24 -0.47 -16.52
N ALA A 15 -14.53 0.42 -17.47
CA ALA A 15 -14.69 1.85 -17.21
C ALA A 15 -15.86 2.20 -16.27
N GLU A 16 -16.84 1.32 -16.13
CA GLU A 16 -17.97 1.42 -15.21
C GLU A 16 -17.58 1.13 -13.75
N ASN A 17 -16.43 0.51 -13.49
CA ASN A 17 -15.96 0.23 -12.14
C ASN A 17 -15.42 1.50 -11.48
N LYS A 18 -15.75 1.67 -10.21
CA LYS A 18 -15.06 2.67 -9.38
C LYS A 18 -13.72 2.09 -8.94
N THR A 19 -12.62 2.73 -9.36
CA THR A 19 -11.26 2.24 -9.09
C THR A 19 -10.37 3.32 -8.51
N THR A 20 -9.40 2.89 -7.72
CA THR A 20 -8.21 3.67 -7.35
C THR A 20 -7.01 3.07 -8.08
N LYS A 21 -6.45 3.83 -9.02
CA LYS A 21 -5.33 3.41 -9.86
C LYS A 21 -4.01 3.65 -9.16
N TYR A 22 -3.23 2.59 -8.96
CA TYR A 22 -1.97 2.68 -8.22
C TYR A 22 -0.94 3.59 -8.92
N GLU A 23 -0.94 3.64 -10.27
CA GLU A 23 -0.07 4.52 -11.06
C GLU A 23 -0.38 6.02 -10.88
N HIS A 24 -1.55 6.36 -10.33
CA HIS A 24 -1.88 7.74 -9.95
C HIS A 24 -1.51 8.01 -8.48
N ILE A 25 -1.61 7.00 -7.61
CA ILE A 25 -1.33 7.15 -6.19
C ILE A 25 0.17 7.23 -5.91
N ILE A 26 0.98 6.38 -6.53
CA ILE A 26 2.44 6.34 -6.28
C ILE A 26 3.12 7.69 -6.57
N PRO A 27 2.93 8.34 -7.74
CA PRO A 27 3.52 9.65 -8.00
C PRO A 27 3.02 10.73 -7.04
N ALA A 28 1.73 10.68 -6.64
CA ALA A 28 1.17 11.63 -5.69
C ALA A 28 1.82 11.48 -4.30
N LEU A 29 2.05 10.26 -3.83
CA LEU A 29 2.76 10.02 -2.56
C LEU A 29 4.20 10.54 -2.60
N ILE A 30 4.91 10.33 -3.72
CA ILE A 30 6.26 10.88 -3.93
C ILE A 30 6.24 12.41 -3.89
N ALA A 31 5.29 13.04 -4.59
CA ALA A 31 5.16 14.49 -4.60
C ALA A 31 4.88 15.06 -3.20
N ILE A 32 3.99 14.43 -2.44
CA ILE A 32 3.68 14.80 -1.06
C ILE A 32 4.92 14.68 -0.16
N GLU A 33 5.67 13.58 -0.27
CA GLU A 33 6.86 13.36 0.55
C GLU A 33 7.98 14.35 0.24
N GLN A 34 8.09 14.80 -1.02
CA GLN A 34 9.10 15.76 -1.45
C GLN A 34 8.74 17.22 -1.21
N ASP A 35 7.45 17.53 -1.13
CA ASP A 35 6.97 18.90 -0.93
C ASP A 35 6.98 19.27 0.57
N ARG A 36 7.91 20.14 0.96
CA ARG A 36 8.07 20.60 2.34
C ARG A 36 6.90 21.46 2.85
N SER A 37 6.08 21.99 1.97
CA SER A 37 4.88 22.74 2.35
C SER A 37 3.72 21.84 2.80
N ILE A 38 3.80 20.54 2.50
CA ILE A 38 2.82 19.54 2.93
C ILE A 38 3.29 18.92 4.26
N GLU A 39 2.66 19.32 5.34
CA GLU A 39 3.06 18.95 6.69
C GLU A 39 2.49 17.61 7.14
N GLY A 40 1.38 17.15 6.53
CA GLY A 40 0.74 15.88 6.88
C GLY A 40 -0.17 15.35 5.78
N LEU A 41 -0.50 14.07 5.85
CA LEU A 41 -1.35 13.37 4.87
C LEU A 41 -2.49 12.62 5.57
N MET A 42 -3.73 13.01 5.24
CA MET A 42 -4.94 12.27 5.57
C MET A 42 -5.29 11.31 4.44
N ILE A 43 -5.52 10.02 4.77
CA ILE A 43 -5.90 8.97 3.81
C ILE A 43 -7.29 8.46 4.16
N LEU A 44 -8.26 8.70 3.27
CA LEU A 44 -9.63 8.24 3.44
C LEU A 44 -9.84 6.94 2.64
N LEU A 45 -10.36 5.89 3.30
CA LEU A 45 -10.56 4.58 2.73
C LEU A 45 -12.04 4.20 2.67
N ASN A 46 -12.47 3.76 1.49
CA ASN A 46 -13.71 3.03 1.29
C ASN A 46 -13.52 2.09 0.09
N THR A 47 -12.89 0.94 0.34
CA THR A 47 -12.44 0.03 -0.71
C THR A 47 -12.90 -1.40 -0.46
N VAL A 48 -13.23 -2.09 -1.54
CA VAL A 48 -13.50 -3.54 -1.56
C VAL A 48 -12.23 -4.39 -1.67
N GLY A 49 -11.06 -3.74 -1.74
CA GLY A 49 -9.80 -4.40 -2.04
C GLY A 49 -9.47 -4.38 -3.53
N GLY A 50 -8.69 -5.33 -4.02
CA GLY A 50 -8.31 -5.42 -5.43
C GLY A 50 -6.95 -6.08 -5.64
N ASP A 51 -6.13 -5.49 -6.52
CA ASP A 51 -4.80 -6.00 -6.86
C ASP A 51 -3.86 -5.97 -5.65
N VAL A 52 -3.31 -7.13 -5.31
CA VAL A 52 -2.47 -7.31 -4.11
C VAL A 52 -1.13 -6.60 -4.24
N GLU A 53 -0.47 -6.71 -5.39
CA GLU A 53 0.85 -6.09 -5.59
C GLU A 53 0.74 -4.57 -5.59
N ALA A 54 -0.28 -4.03 -6.26
CA ALA A 54 -0.55 -2.59 -6.26
C ALA A 54 -0.90 -2.07 -4.85
N GLY A 55 -1.75 -2.80 -4.12
CA GLY A 55 -2.14 -2.41 -2.76
C GLY A 55 -0.97 -2.46 -1.78
N LEU A 56 -0.13 -3.51 -1.82
CA LEU A 56 1.08 -3.59 -1.00
C LEU A 56 2.10 -2.50 -1.38
N ALA A 57 2.28 -2.19 -2.67
CA ALA A 57 3.17 -1.11 -3.08
C ALA A 57 2.74 0.25 -2.50
N ILE A 58 1.45 0.57 -2.56
CA ILE A 58 0.89 1.78 -1.95
C ILE A 58 1.08 1.76 -0.43
N ALA A 59 0.78 0.64 0.22
CA ALA A 59 0.87 0.50 1.67
C ALA A 59 2.31 0.65 2.17
N GLU A 60 3.30 0.04 1.51
CA GLU A 60 4.72 0.21 1.82
C GLU A 60 5.20 1.65 1.62
N MET A 61 4.73 2.31 0.55
CA MET A 61 5.02 3.74 0.33
C MET A 61 4.52 4.58 1.50
N ILE A 62 3.26 4.42 1.91
CA ILE A 62 2.67 5.18 3.03
C ILE A 62 3.42 4.88 4.34
N ALA A 63 3.69 3.60 4.63
CA ALA A 63 4.39 3.20 5.85
C ALA A 63 5.82 3.75 5.93
N GLY A 64 6.48 3.92 4.76
CA GLY A 64 7.83 4.46 4.64
C GLY A 64 7.92 6.00 4.69
N MET A 65 6.79 6.72 4.60
CA MET A 65 6.80 8.19 4.60
C MET A 65 7.28 8.77 5.92
N GLN A 66 8.07 9.84 5.84
CA GLN A 66 8.42 10.69 7.00
C GLN A 66 7.30 11.69 7.29
N THR A 67 6.55 12.11 6.26
CA THR A 67 5.34 12.92 6.44
C THR A 67 4.40 12.24 7.44
N PRO A 68 3.91 12.96 8.47
CA PRO A 68 2.85 12.48 9.33
C PRO A 68 1.64 12.00 8.54
N THR A 69 1.18 10.78 8.80
CA THR A 69 0.08 10.17 8.07
C THR A 69 -0.99 9.66 9.04
N VAL A 70 -2.24 9.88 8.68
CA VAL A 70 -3.40 9.30 9.37
C VAL A 70 -4.33 8.67 8.33
N SER A 71 -4.79 7.47 8.60
CA SER A 71 -5.82 6.80 7.80
C SER A 71 -7.17 6.82 8.51
N LEU A 72 -8.25 6.88 7.74
CA LEU A 72 -9.61 6.77 8.24
C LEU A 72 -10.44 5.87 7.33
N VAL A 73 -10.90 4.75 7.85
CA VAL A 73 -11.84 3.84 7.18
C VAL A 73 -13.26 4.34 7.38
N LEU A 74 -13.93 4.75 6.27
CA LEU A 74 -15.26 5.36 6.29
C LEU A 74 -16.41 4.38 6.02
N GLY A 75 -16.15 3.31 5.24
CA GLY A 75 -17.15 2.31 4.90
C GLY A 75 -16.54 0.91 4.90
N GLY A 76 -15.79 0.59 3.86
CA GLY A 76 -15.09 -0.71 3.74
C GLY A 76 -13.58 -0.56 3.75
N GLY A 77 -12.89 -1.39 4.53
CA GLY A 77 -11.45 -1.62 4.47
C GLY A 77 -11.18 -3.09 4.18
N HIS A 78 -11.64 -3.58 3.00
CA HIS A 78 -11.73 -5.02 2.75
C HIS A 78 -10.50 -5.56 2.00
N SER A 79 -10.11 -6.81 2.31
CA SER A 79 -9.05 -7.53 1.59
C SER A 79 -7.73 -6.76 1.63
N ILE A 80 -7.14 -6.37 0.48
CA ILE A 80 -5.92 -5.55 0.41
C ILE A 80 -6.13 -4.11 0.95
N GLY A 81 -7.38 -3.73 1.23
CA GLY A 81 -7.71 -2.51 1.97
C GLY A 81 -7.25 -2.55 3.43
N VAL A 82 -7.06 -3.75 4.01
CA VAL A 82 -6.56 -3.92 5.39
C VAL A 82 -5.11 -3.40 5.52
N PRO A 83 -4.13 -3.86 4.73
CA PRO A 83 -2.79 -3.28 4.72
C PRO A 83 -2.79 -1.77 4.47
N LEU A 84 -3.63 -1.28 3.55
CA LEU A 84 -3.74 0.17 3.27
C LEU A 84 -4.25 0.96 4.49
N ALA A 85 -5.19 0.40 5.25
CA ALA A 85 -5.73 1.04 6.45
C ALA A 85 -4.69 1.16 7.57
N VAL A 86 -3.86 0.12 7.77
CA VAL A 86 -2.85 0.08 8.85
C VAL A 86 -1.50 0.70 8.45
N SER A 87 -1.34 1.16 7.20
CA SER A 87 -0.07 1.68 6.69
C SER A 87 0.31 3.07 7.23
N ALA A 88 -0.67 3.85 7.70
CA ALA A 88 -0.44 5.19 8.24
C ALA A 88 0.18 5.13 9.66
N LYS A 89 0.76 6.26 10.11
CA LYS A 89 1.30 6.38 11.48
C LYS A 89 0.24 6.21 12.56
N ARG A 90 -1.02 6.57 12.24
CA ARG A 90 -2.21 6.33 13.05
C ARG A 90 -3.38 5.95 12.16
N SER A 91 -4.15 4.98 12.61
CA SER A 91 -5.30 4.46 11.89
C SER A 91 -6.60 4.65 12.65
N PHE A 92 -7.63 5.09 11.94
CA PHE A 92 -8.99 5.30 12.47
C PHE A 92 -10.01 4.52 11.66
N ILE A 93 -11.11 4.17 12.32
CA ILE A 93 -12.28 3.57 11.70
C ILE A 93 -13.54 4.18 12.28
N VAL A 94 -14.54 4.49 11.46
CA VAL A 94 -15.85 4.94 11.97
C VAL A 94 -16.69 3.76 12.47
N PRO A 95 -17.64 3.96 13.40
CA PRO A 95 -18.41 2.85 14.00
C PRO A 95 -19.18 1.98 13.00
N SER A 96 -19.67 2.58 11.90
CA SER A 96 -20.42 1.85 10.86
C SER A 96 -19.57 1.16 9.81
N ALA A 97 -18.26 1.38 9.82
CA ALA A 97 -17.35 0.76 8.87
C ALA A 97 -17.02 -0.68 9.25
N THR A 98 -16.62 -1.45 8.26
CA THR A 98 -16.23 -2.86 8.45
C THR A 98 -14.93 -3.18 7.72
N MET A 99 -14.25 -4.21 8.19
CA MET A 99 -13.04 -4.74 7.57
C MET A 99 -13.20 -6.23 7.30
N THR A 100 -12.88 -6.67 6.09
CA THR A 100 -12.93 -8.09 5.72
C THR A 100 -11.52 -8.64 5.58
N ILE A 101 -11.22 -9.67 6.37
CA ILE A 101 -9.96 -10.40 6.37
C ILE A 101 -10.22 -11.78 5.78
N HIS A 102 -9.48 -12.15 4.74
CA HIS A 102 -9.61 -13.46 4.08
C HIS A 102 -8.28 -13.88 3.44
N PRO A 103 -8.07 -15.19 3.13
CA PRO A 103 -6.89 -15.64 2.40
C PRO A 103 -6.81 -15.04 1.01
N VAL A 104 -5.59 -15.02 0.45
CA VAL A 104 -5.38 -14.61 -0.94
C VAL A 104 -6.18 -15.50 -1.88
N ARG A 105 -6.88 -14.89 -2.82
CA ARG A 105 -7.71 -15.57 -3.82
C ARG A 105 -7.13 -15.37 -5.20
N THR A 106 -7.32 -16.37 -6.06
CA THR A 106 -7.02 -16.28 -7.48
C THR A 106 -8.11 -16.91 -8.30
N ASN A 107 -8.29 -16.40 -9.51
CA ASN A 107 -9.10 -17.01 -10.54
C ASN A 107 -8.18 -17.29 -11.74
N GLY A 108 -8.24 -18.48 -12.32
CA GLY A 108 -7.48 -18.80 -13.52
C GLY A 108 -7.00 -20.24 -13.59
N LEU A 109 -6.24 -20.54 -14.64
CA LEU A 109 -5.61 -21.84 -14.85
C LEU A 109 -4.45 -22.02 -13.87
N VAL A 110 -4.46 -23.12 -13.11
CA VAL A 110 -3.35 -23.51 -12.24
C VAL A 110 -2.43 -24.46 -13.00
N VAL A 111 -1.19 -24.04 -13.22
CA VAL A 111 -0.13 -24.84 -13.84
C VAL A 111 0.93 -25.13 -12.78
N GLY A 112 1.12 -26.40 -12.43
CA GLY A 112 2.07 -26.79 -11.37
C GLY A 112 1.51 -26.51 -9.97
N VAL A 113 0.68 -27.43 -9.44
CA VAL A 113 -0.02 -27.27 -8.15
C VAL A 113 0.92 -26.93 -6.98
N PRO A 114 2.05 -27.63 -6.75
CA PRO A 114 2.94 -27.31 -5.64
C PRO A 114 3.57 -25.92 -5.73
N GLN A 115 3.98 -25.51 -6.93
CA GLN A 115 4.60 -24.20 -7.17
C GLN A 115 3.58 -23.08 -6.99
N THR A 116 2.36 -23.26 -7.48
CA THR A 116 1.25 -22.33 -7.32
C THR A 116 0.89 -22.16 -5.84
N PHE A 117 0.80 -23.27 -5.09
CA PHE A 117 0.53 -23.23 -3.65
C PHE A 117 1.64 -22.49 -2.88
N ALA A 118 2.91 -22.80 -3.18
CA ALA A 118 4.05 -22.08 -2.57
C ALA A 118 4.02 -20.58 -2.86
N TYR A 119 3.70 -20.18 -4.09
CA TYR A 119 3.59 -18.80 -4.49
C TYR A 119 2.48 -18.05 -3.73
N PHE A 120 1.29 -18.63 -3.62
CA PHE A 120 0.20 -18.00 -2.86
C PHE A 120 0.50 -17.91 -1.37
N ASN A 121 1.14 -18.92 -0.78
CA ASN A 121 1.60 -18.85 0.59
C ASN A 121 2.61 -17.71 0.80
N GLN A 122 3.52 -17.50 -0.15
CA GLN A 122 4.48 -16.40 -0.09
C GLN A 122 3.77 -15.03 -0.13
N ILE A 123 2.81 -14.86 -1.03
CA ILE A 123 2.02 -13.61 -1.10
C ILE A 123 1.25 -13.39 0.21
N GLN A 124 0.58 -14.41 0.72
CA GLN A 124 -0.19 -14.33 1.96
C GLN A 124 0.71 -13.97 3.15
N ASN A 125 1.88 -14.57 3.25
CA ASN A 125 2.85 -14.25 4.32
C ASN A 125 3.30 -12.78 4.25
N ARG A 126 3.57 -12.23 3.06
CA ARG A 126 3.89 -10.81 2.89
C ARG A 126 2.79 -9.89 3.43
N ILE A 127 1.52 -10.24 3.18
CA ILE A 127 0.36 -9.48 3.69
C ILE A 127 0.30 -9.57 5.22
N ILE A 128 0.46 -10.77 5.78
CA ILE A 128 0.42 -11.01 7.23
C ILE A 128 1.55 -10.24 7.91
N GLU A 129 2.78 -10.35 7.42
CA GLU A 129 3.96 -9.65 7.93
C GLU A 129 3.78 -8.12 7.88
N PHE A 130 3.21 -7.61 6.79
CA PHE A 130 2.93 -6.19 6.68
C PHE A 130 1.90 -5.73 7.74
N ILE A 131 0.77 -6.41 7.85
CA ILE A 131 -0.29 -6.04 8.79
C ILE A 131 0.21 -6.08 10.23
N THR A 132 0.91 -7.15 10.63
CA THR A 132 1.41 -7.33 12.00
C THR A 132 2.55 -6.37 12.34
N ARG A 133 3.32 -5.93 11.36
CA ARG A 133 4.34 -4.89 11.53
C ARG A 133 3.74 -3.50 11.73
N CYS A 134 2.62 -3.21 11.07
CA CYS A 134 1.99 -1.89 11.03
C CYS A 134 0.77 -1.75 11.95
N SER A 135 0.45 -2.77 12.76
CA SER A 135 -0.67 -2.74 13.71
C SER A 135 -0.30 -3.45 15.00
N HIS A 136 -1.24 -3.53 15.94
CA HIS A 136 -1.05 -4.21 17.24
C HIS A 136 -1.64 -5.63 17.27
N ILE A 137 -2.26 -6.08 16.15
CA ILE A 137 -2.87 -7.40 16.10
C ILE A 137 -1.80 -8.50 16.17
N GLN A 138 -2.08 -9.55 16.96
CA GLN A 138 -1.19 -10.70 17.04
C GLN A 138 -1.33 -11.59 15.79
N THR A 139 -0.22 -12.16 15.32
CA THR A 139 -0.18 -13.00 14.10
C THR A 139 -1.18 -14.15 14.17
N GLU A 140 -1.24 -14.85 15.30
CA GLU A 140 -2.15 -15.99 15.51
C GLU A 140 -3.61 -15.55 15.44
N ARG A 141 -3.90 -14.33 15.94
CA ARG A 141 -5.25 -13.79 15.91
C ARG A 141 -5.66 -13.39 14.49
N LEU A 142 -4.77 -12.73 13.75
CA LEU A 142 -4.97 -12.40 12.33
C LEU A 142 -5.23 -13.66 11.50
N LEU A 143 -4.41 -14.71 11.69
CA LEU A 143 -4.58 -15.99 11.03
C LEU A 143 -5.90 -16.66 11.39
N SER A 144 -6.34 -16.58 12.65
CA SER A 144 -7.63 -17.13 13.09
C SER A 144 -8.80 -16.47 12.35
N PHE A 145 -8.78 -15.14 12.16
CA PHE A 145 -9.79 -14.42 11.38
C PHE A 145 -9.73 -14.79 9.90
N MET A 146 -8.54 -14.92 9.36
CA MET A 146 -8.32 -15.22 7.94
C MET A 146 -8.86 -16.60 7.56
N HIS A 147 -8.80 -17.59 8.45
CA HIS A 147 -9.19 -18.97 8.17
C HIS A 147 -10.56 -19.37 8.75
N ARG A 148 -11.36 -18.43 9.26
CA ARG A 148 -12.73 -18.74 9.73
C ARG A 148 -13.61 -19.16 8.57
N THR A 149 -14.44 -20.21 8.82
CA THR A 149 -15.36 -20.79 7.83
C THR A 149 -16.82 -20.53 8.14
N ASP A 150 -17.11 -19.94 9.30
CA ASP A 150 -18.46 -19.71 9.85
C ASP A 150 -18.93 -18.24 9.78
N ALA A 151 -18.05 -17.33 9.42
CA ALA A 151 -18.33 -15.90 9.45
C ALA A 151 -18.80 -15.32 8.09
N LEU A 152 -18.44 -15.96 6.98
CA LEU A 152 -18.88 -15.57 5.64
C LEU A 152 -19.78 -16.65 5.05
N ALA A 153 -20.93 -16.27 4.52
CA ALA A 153 -21.98 -17.21 4.08
C ALA A 153 -21.50 -18.13 2.92
N THR A 154 -20.54 -17.70 2.12
CA THR A 154 -20.08 -18.42 0.90
C THR A 154 -18.57 -18.49 0.77
N ASP A 155 -17.81 -18.14 1.83
CA ASP A 155 -16.36 -18.00 1.70
C ASP A 155 -15.62 -18.18 3.05
N ILE A 156 -14.29 -18.22 2.98
CA ILE A 156 -13.40 -18.28 4.15
C ILE A 156 -12.96 -16.86 4.51
N GLY A 157 -12.99 -16.51 5.79
CA GLY A 157 -12.57 -15.23 6.32
C GLY A 157 -13.50 -14.66 7.37
N SER A 158 -13.25 -13.44 7.77
CA SER A 158 -14.04 -12.74 8.79
C SER A 158 -14.34 -11.31 8.38
N ILE A 159 -15.51 -10.82 8.82
CA ILE A 159 -15.84 -9.40 8.79
C ILE A 159 -15.75 -8.90 10.23
N LEU A 160 -14.95 -7.86 10.45
CA LEU A 160 -14.84 -7.14 11.70
C LEU A 160 -15.59 -5.82 11.59
N THR A 161 -16.40 -5.50 12.60
CA THR A 161 -16.92 -4.15 12.81
C THR A 161 -15.81 -3.19 13.19
N GLY A 162 -16.07 -1.88 13.18
CA GLY A 162 -15.07 -0.90 13.62
C GLY A 162 -14.63 -1.13 15.07
N GLU A 163 -15.57 -1.47 15.96
CA GLU A 163 -15.27 -1.77 17.36
C GLU A 163 -14.40 -3.03 17.52
N GLU A 164 -14.72 -4.10 16.79
CA GLU A 164 -13.93 -5.33 16.79
C GLU A 164 -12.53 -5.12 16.21
N ALA A 165 -12.40 -4.34 15.13
CA ALA A 165 -11.10 -4.03 14.53
C ALA A 165 -10.18 -3.30 15.52
N VAL A 166 -10.72 -2.39 16.33
CA VAL A 166 -9.96 -1.70 17.39
C VAL A 166 -9.67 -2.63 18.57
N ALA A 167 -10.66 -3.39 19.04
CA ALA A 167 -10.49 -4.31 20.18
C ALA A 167 -9.42 -5.39 19.90
N GLU A 168 -9.29 -5.82 18.65
CA GLU A 168 -8.29 -6.82 18.22
C GLU A 168 -6.92 -6.18 17.90
N GLY A 169 -6.80 -4.87 18.01
CA GLY A 169 -5.56 -4.15 17.72
C GLY A 169 -5.21 -4.04 16.23
N LEU A 170 -6.18 -4.26 15.33
CA LEU A 170 -5.99 -4.09 13.91
C LEU A 170 -5.97 -2.61 13.52
N ILE A 171 -6.88 -1.82 14.09
CA ILE A 171 -6.95 -0.35 13.93
C ILE A 171 -6.71 0.30 15.29
N ASP A 172 -6.05 1.46 15.31
CA ASP A 172 -5.66 2.11 16.56
C ASP A 172 -6.87 2.68 17.32
N GLN A 173 -7.81 3.33 16.59
CA GLN A 173 -8.90 4.05 17.27
C GLN A 173 -10.21 4.02 16.48
N LEU A 174 -11.30 3.92 17.24
CA LEU A 174 -12.63 4.26 16.73
C LEU A 174 -12.78 5.79 16.75
N GLY A 175 -13.16 6.41 15.65
CA GLY A 175 -13.27 7.87 15.62
C GLY A 175 -13.88 8.42 14.35
N SER A 176 -14.21 9.70 14.43
CA SER A 176 -14.75 10.50 13.33
C SER A 176 -13.62 11.13 12.47
N LEU A 177 -14.03 11.81 11.41
CA LEU A 177 -13.11 12.65 10.62
C LEU A 177 -12.41 13.71 11.48
N GLN A 178 -13.15 14.32 12.44
CA GLN A 178 -12.57 15.34 13.31
C GLN A 178 -11.50 14.77 14.24
N ASP A 179 -11.72 13.56 14.79
CA ASP A 179 -10.74 12.89 15.64
C ASP A 179 -9.47 12.58 14.86
N ALA A 180 -9.63 12.06 13.64
CA ALA A 180 -8.51 11.77 12.74
C ALA A 180 -7.73 13.04 12.33
N ILE A 181 -8.42 14.15 12.07
CA ILE A 181 -7.79 15.45 11.75
C ILE A 181 -7.02 15.96 12.98
N SER A 182 -7.61 15.93 14.17
CA SER A 182 -6.97 16.38 15.40
C SER A 182 -5.69 15.57 15.66
N CYS A 183 -5.74 14.24 15.53
CA CYS A 183 -4.57 13.40 15.64
C CYS A 183 -3.50 13.72 14.59
N LEU A 184 -3.89 14.04 13.34
CA LEU A 184 -2.93 14.46 12.32
C LEU A 184 -2.19 15.73 12.71
N TYR A 185 -2.88 16.74 13.25
CA TYR A 185 -2.24 17.96 13.74
C TYR A 185 -1.28 17.69 14.90
N GLU A 186 -1.67 16.84 15.85
CA GLU A 186 -0.77 16.41 16.94
C GLU A 186 0.51 15.74 16.41
N LEU A 187 0.38 14.88 15.39
CA LEU A 187 1.53 14.24 14.75
C LEU A 187 2.41 15.25 14.00
N ILE A 188 1.82 16.27 13.38
CA ILE A 188 2.56 17.35 12.69
C ILE A 188 3.36 18.16 13.71
N GLU A 189 2.74 18.55 14.82
CA GLU A 189 3.41 19.32 15.88
C GLU A 189 4.55 18.53 16.55
N ALA A 190 4.38 17.20 16.69
CA ALA A 190 5.38 16.31 17.28
C ALA A 190 6.49 15.89 16.31
N ALA A 191 6.30 16.11 15.00
CA ALA A 191 7.25 15.68 14.00
C ALA A 191 8.55 16.50 14.07
N PRO A 192 9.73 15.86 14.00
CA PRO A 192 10.98 16.60 13.84
C PRO A 192 10.95 17.37 12.53
N LEU A 193 11.58 18.56 12.52
CA LEU A 193 11.74 19.34 11.29
C LEU A 193 12.34 18.47 10.20
N ARG A 194 11.57 18.22 9.15
CA ARG A 194 12.04 17.47 7.99
C ARG A 194 13.17 18.26 7.36
N TYR A 195 14.35 17.69 7.34
CA TYR A 195 15.56 18.32 6.80
C TYR A 195 15.87 19.67 7.47
N THR A 196 16.53 19.66 8.62
CA THR A 196 17.36 20.81 8.98
C THR A 196 18.25 21.13 7.78
N ASP A 197 18.39 22.42 7.42
CA ASP A 197 19.33 22.91 6.42
C ASP A 197 20.77 22.52 6.84
N ALA A 198 21.11 21.23 6.74
CA ALA A 198 22.47 20.82 6.62
C ALA A 198 22.87 21.26 5.21
N SER A 199 23.47 22.46 5.17
CA SER A 199 24.22 23.00 4.06
C SER A 199 24.53 21.95 3.00
N VAL A 200 23.83 22.02 1.85
CA VAL A 200 24.37 21.46 0.62
C VAL A 200 25.73 22.14 0.49
N PRO A 201 26.86 21.39 0.61
CA PRO A 201 28.13 21.99 0.25
C PRO A 201 27.94 22.42 -1.22
N SER A 202 28.14 23.67 -1.51
CA SER A 202 28.26 24.16 -2.89
C SER A 202 29.52 23.55 -3.47
N SER A 203 29.46 22.24 -3.79
CA SER A 203 30.44 21.61 -4.65
C SER A 203 30.18 22.20 -6.03
N THR A 204 30.97 23.21 -6.36
CA THR A 204 31.28 23.62 -7.72
C THR A 204 31.28 22.37 -8.60
N LEU A 205 30.21 22.22 -9.39
CA LEU A 205 30.23 21.36 -10.58
C LEU A 205 31.30 21.92 -11.48
N GLY A 206 32.51 21.36 -11.35
CA GLY A 206 33.58 21.55 -12.30
C GLY A 206 33.03 21.11 -13.66
N LYS A 207 32.99 22.06 -14.59
CA LYS A 207 32.80 21.79 -16.01
C LYS A 207 34.06 21.12 -16.53
N ASP A 208 34.24 19.84 -16.26
CA ASP A 208 35.26 19.06 -16.95
C ASP A 208 34.59 18.29 -18.08
N GLY A 209 35.04 18.68 -19.28
CA GLY A 209 34.45 18.30 -20.53
C GLY A 209 34.51 16.78 -20.80
N CYS A 210 33.40 16.24 -21.22
CA CYS A 210 33.36 14.99 -21.97
C CYS A 210 33.98 15.22 -23.36
N SER A 211 35.27 14.96 -23.48
CA SER A 211 35.89 14.81 -24.78
C SER A 211 35.50 13.46 -25.37
N GLY A 212 34.63 13.49 -26.38
CA GLY A 212 34.22 12.30 -27.12
C GLY A 212 35.36 11.68 -27.89
N THR A 213 35.66 10.43 -27.62
CA THR A 213 36.45 9.59 -28.52
C THR A 213 35.51 8.81 -29.43
N ASN A 214 35.50 9.19 -30.72
CA ASN A 214 34.84 8.47 -31.81
C ASN A 214 35.46 7.07 -32.00
N GLY A 215 34.82 6.06 -31.45
CA GLY A 215 35.11 4.65 -31.76
C GLY A 215 34.28 4.19 -32.97
N LYS A 216 34.94 4.06 -34.12
CA LYS A 216 34.39 3.48 -35.35
C LYS A 216 34.00 2.01 -35.11
N ILE A 217 32.70 1.69 -35.14
CA ILE A 217 32.22 0.32 -35.19
C ILE A 217 32.36 -0.18 -36.64
N LYS A 218 33.24 -1.15 -36.86
CA LYS A 218 33.32 -1.91 -38.13
C LYS A 218 32.22 -2.97 -38.13
N THR A 219 31.25 -2.82 -39.01
CA THR A 219 30.27 -3.87 -39.38
C THR A 219 30.99 -4.97 -40.15
N LYS A 220 30.99 -6.20 -39.65
CA LYS A 220 31.33 -7.41 -40.40
C LYS A 220 30.04 -8.00 -40.98
N GLU A 221 29.91 -7.91 -42.29
CA GLU A 221 28.97 -8.73 -43.06
C GLU A 221 29.36 -10.21 -42.94
N LYS A 222 28.42 -11.05 -42.55
CA LYS A 222 28.49 -12.51 -42.71
C LYS A 222 27.52 -12.91 -43.81
N SER A 223 28.12 -13.34 -44.93
CA SER A 223 27.49 -14.04 -46.03
C SER A 223 26.87 -15.38 -45.60
N HIS A 224 25.64 -15.64 -46.02
CA HIS A 224 25.00 -16.95 -46.00
C HIS A 224 25.53 -17.79 -47.20
N PRO A 225 25.74 -19.10 -47.04
CA PRO A 225 25.61 -20.07 -48.12
C PRO A 225 24.26 -20.72 -48.10
N GLN A 226 23.67 -20.82 -49.27
CA GLN A 226 22.56 -21.72 -49.62
C GLN A 226 23.05 -23.17 -49.58
N GLU A 227 22.25 -24.04 -48.92
CA GLU A 227 21.81 -25.37 -49.41
C GLU A 227 20.65 -25.84 -48.53
#